data_c1ff5cabfab2fcbb65a27e3dd66e6602
#
_entry.id   c1ff5cabfab2fcbb65a27e3dd66e6602
#
_cell.length_a   1.000
_cell.length_b   1.000
_cell.length_c   1.000
_cell.angle_alpha   90.00
_cell.angle_beta   90.00
_cell.angle_gamma   90.00
#
_symmetry.space_group_name_H-M   'P 1'
#
loop_
_entity.id
_entity.type
_entity.pdbx_description
1 polymer ?
#
loop_
_entity_poly.entity_id
_entity_poly.type
_entity_poly.pdbx_seq_one_letter_code
_entity_poly.pdbx_strand_id
1 'polypeptide(L)'
;MYTLRCDILILGAGPAGMAAALAAAACDKQVIILDDNPAPGGQIWRAGPQATLPALARRYRDAIAASAAIRVVNGARLIARPSARSVLFETADGGGVVYWQKLILCCGARELSLPFPGWTLPGVTGAGGLQAQIKHGLSLKGEKVVIAGSGPLLLAVADTVNKAGGQVTNIVEQAPLPALLRFASGLWRWPQKLRQLATLAPKGYLSGAQAIRAHGATRLEAVTLRQRGVERTVACDRLAIGYGLVPNIETGLLFGCATAQEAIQVNRWQQTSLADIYAAGECTGFGGSELALAEGEIAGYAAVGASQQAQALFARRARWQRFATAINRTFRLAESLKNAATPESLLCRCEDVRCGDVAAADDWLQAKLTQRCGMGACQGRTCAASARWLYGWPLPQPREPLSPARAETLIALARLSAEP
;
A
#
# COMPACT_ATOMS: atom_id res chain seq x y z
N MET A 1 -2.89 -21.27 -21.84
CA MET A 1 -2.72 -21.16 -20.35
C MET A 1 -1.63 -22.13 -19.91
N TYR A 2 -0.74 -21.75 -19.03
CA TYR A 2 0.33 -22.61 -18.53
C TYR A 2 0.12 -22.94 -17.04
N THR A 3 0.65 -24.10 -16.63
CA THR A 3 0.49 -24.62 -15.26
C THR A 3 1.83 -24.61 -14.55
N LEU A 4 1.84 -24.10 -13.33
CA LEU A 4 2.99 -24.09 -12.44
C LEU A 4 2.68 -24.86 -11.15
N ARG A 5 3.71 -25.39 -10.50
CA ARG A 5 3.62 -26.06 -9.19
C ARG A 5 4.79 -25.60 -8.34
N CYS A 6 4.55 -25.41 -7.03
CA CYS A 6 5.58 -25.07 -6.06
C CYS A 6 5.24 -25.56 -4.66
N ASP A 7 6.24 -25.61 -3.79
CA ASP A 7 6.02 -25.84 -2.36
C ASP A 7 5.42 -24.58 -1.73
N ILE A 8 6.00 -23.41 -2.03
CA ILE A 8 5.60 -22.13 -1.45
C ILE A 8 5.22 -21.16 -2.57
N LEU A 9 3.96 -20.69 -2.53
CA LEU A 9 3.53 -19.57 -3.35
C LEU A 9 3.55 -18.29 -2.51
N ILE A 10 4.11 -17.23 -3.08
CA ILE A 10 4.13 -15.89 -2.45
C ILE A 10 3.41 -14.90 -3.36
N LEU A 11 2.47 -14.15 -2.82
CA LEU A 11 1.76 -13.10 -3.54
C LEU A 11 2.30 -11.73 -3.13
N GLY A 12 3.10 -11.13 -4.02
CA GLY A 12 3.77 -9.85 -3.85
C GLY A 12 5.29 -9.98 -3.63
N ALA A 13 6.09 -9.30 -4.45
CA ALA A 13 7.54 -9.24 -4.38
C ALA A 13 8.05 -7.96 -3.69
N GLY A 14 7.30 -7.40 -2.75
CA GLY A 14 7.78 -6.34 -1.86
C GLY A 14 8.81 -6.87 -0.84
N PRO A 15 9.30 -6.01 0.08
CA PRO A 15 10.28 -6.42 1.10
C PRO A 15 9.89 -7.70 1.86
N ALA A 16 8.63 -7.82 2.29
CA ALA A 16 8.15 -9.01 2.99
C ALA A 16 8.21 -10.26 2.11
N GLY A 17 7.73 -10.18 0.85
CA GLY A 17 7.70 -11.33 -0.05
C GLY A 17 9.10 -11.80 -0.44
N MET A 18 10.02 -10.86 -0.71
CA MET A 18 11.41 -11.21 -1.01
C MET A 18 12.10 -11.87 0.21
N ALA A 19 11.85 -11.37 1.42
CA ALA A 19 12.39 -11.96 2.64
C ALA A 19 11.82 -13.36 2.90
N ALA A 20 10.51 -13.53 2.69
CA ALA A 20 9.86 -14.84 2.83
C ALA A 20 10.39 -15.87 1.83
N ALA A 21 10.60 -15.44 0.57
CA ALA A 21 11.12 -16.31 -0.47
C ALA A 21 12.53 -16.81 -0.15
N LEU A 22 13.43 -15.91 0.26
CA LEU A 22 14.80 -16.28 0.63
C LEU A 22 14.83 -17.20 1.85
N ALA A 23 13.97 -16.95 2.85
CA ALA A 23 13.87 -17.80 4.04
C ALA A 23 13.37 -19.21 3.70
N ALA A 24 12.37 -19.33 2.83
CA ALA A 24 11.86 -20.64 2.40
C ALA A 24 12.87 -21.38 1.50
N ALA A 25 13.51 -20.69 0.56
CA ALA A 25 14.51 -21.26 -0.33
C ALA A 25 15.75 -21.75 0.43
N ALA A 26 16.14 -21.08 1.52
CA ALA A 26 17.22 -21.53 2.40
C ALA A 26 16.92 -22.87 3.12
N CYS A 27 15.69 -23.36 3.04
CA CYS A 27 15.24 -24.66 3.53
C CYS A 27 14.87 -25.61 2.37
N ASP A 28 15.52 -25.49 1.22
CA ASP A 28 15.39 -26.35 0.04
C ASP A 28 13.96 -26.43 -0.53
N LYS A 29 13.17 -25.37 -0.41
CA LYS A 29 11.81 -25.30 -0.97
C LYS A 29 11.77 -24.56 -2.31
N GLN A 30 10.99 -25.11 -3.24
CA GLN A 30 10.68 -24.46 -4.50
C GLN A 30 9.66 -23.34 -4.30
N VAL A 31 10.04 -22.11 -4.63
CA VAL A 31 9.26 -20.91 -4.38
C VAL A 31 8.83 -20.25 -5.68
N ILE A 32 7.55 -19.91 -5.80
CA ILE A 32 7.08 -19.02 -6.86
C ILE A 32 6.59 -17.73 -6.21
N ILE A 33 7.02 -16.60 -6.76
CA ILE A 33 6.51 -15.28 -6.40
C ILE A 33 5.67 -14.75 -7.57
N LEU A 34 4.42 -14.38 -7.34
CA LEU A 34 3.61 -13.62 -8.28
C LEU A 34 3.60 -12.15 -7.83
N ASP A 35 3.95 -11.25 -8.73
CA ASP A 35 3.91 -9.79 -8.46
C ASP A 35 3.33 -9.06 -9.66
N ASP A 36 2.42 -8.11 -9.42
CA ASP A 36 1.78 -7.31 -10.47
C ASP A 36 2.65 -6.18 -11.01
N ASN A 37 3.78 -5.91 -10.36
CA ASN A 37 4.77 -4.94 -10.84
C ASN A 37 5.72 -5.58 -11.87
N PRO A 38 6.33 -4.75 -12.74
CA PRO A 38 7.27 -5.23 -13.76
C PRO A 38 8.61 -5.72 -13.18
N ALA A 39 8.90 -5.44 -11.90
CA ALA A 39 10.12 -5.88 -11.23
C ALA A 39 9.92 -5.98 -9.70
N PRO A 40 10.64 -6.88 -8.99
CA PRO A 40 10.58 -7.01 -7.55
C PRO A 40 10.94 -5.71 -6.81
N GLY A 41 10.37 -5.51 -5.63
CA GLY A 41 10.63 -4.36 -4.76
C GLY A 41 9.37 -3.71 -4.19
N GLY A 42 8.20 -4.04 -4.71
CA GLY A 42 6.92 -3.46 -4.31
C GLY A 42 6.90 -1.94 -4.47
N GLN A 43 6.18 -1.25 -3.61
CA GLN A 43 6.05 0.22 -3.71
C GLN A 43 7.30 0.95 -3.19
N ILE A 44 7.90 0.48 -2.11
CA ILE A 44 9.00 1.20 -1.44
C ILE A 44 10.34 1.07 -2.20
N TRP A 45 10.64 -0.11 -2.75
CA TRP A 45 11.85 -0.38 -3.54
C TRP A 45 11.54 -0.46 -5.04
N ARG A 46 10.55 0.30 -5.49
CA ARG A 46 10.15 0.37 -6.90
C ARG A 46 11.34 0.76 -7.77
N ALA A 47 11.60 -0.06 -8.79
CA ALA A 47 12.58 0.26 -9.84
C ALA A 47 11.99 1.28 -10.83
N GLY A 48 12.88 1.93 -11.55
CA GLY A 48 12.56 2.83 -12.63
C GLY A 48 13.85 3.42 -13.19
N PRO A 49 13.82 4.06 -14.36
CA PRO A 49 15.02 4.56 -15.05
C PRO A 49 15.79 5.62 -14.24
N GLN A 50 15.11 6.32 -13.31
CA GLN A 50 15.72 7.32 -12.43
C GLN A 50 15.77 6.87 -10.96
N ALA A 51 15.47 5.60 -10.67
CA ALA A 51 15.45 5.09 -9.30
C ALA A 51 16.81 4.55 -8.89
N THR A 52 17.46 5.22 -7.95
CA THR A 52 18.61 4.65 -7.23
C THR A 52 18.09 3.73 -6.12
N LEU A 53 18.25 2.42 -6.31
CA LEU A 53 17.85 1.44 -5.30
C LEU A 53 18.79 1.50 -4.08
N PRO A 54 18.26 1.47 -2.85
CA PRO A 54 19.04 1.29 -1.64
C PRO A 54 19.89 0.00 -1.69
N ALA A 55 21.07 0.00 -1.06
CA ALA A 55 21.95 -1.18 -1.03
C ALA A 55 21.23 -2.45 -0.54
N LEU A 56 20.36 -2.30 0.47
CA LEU A 56 19.56 -3.40 0.99
C LEU A 56 18.61 -3.97 -0.08
N ALA A 57 17.93 -3.12 -0.85
CA ALA A 57 17.04 -3.54 -1.92
C ALA A 57 17.78 -4.30 -3.02
N ARG A 58 18.96 -3.80 -3.43
CA ARG A 58 19.83 -4.50 -4.39
C ARG A 58 20.20 -5.88 -3.88
N ARG A 59 20.71 -5.98 -2.63
CA ARG A 59 21.07 -7.26 -2.02
C ARG A 59 19.95 -8.30 -2.08
N TYR A 60 18.71 -7.91 -1.75
CA TYR A 60 17.56 -8.83 -1.81
C TYR A 60 17.23 -9.25 -3.24
N ARG A 61 17.29 -8.32 -4.21
CA ARG A 61 17.05 -8.63 -5.62
C ARG A 61 18.10 -9.56 -6.20
N ASP A 62 19.37 -9.26 -5.93
CA ASP A 62 20.50 -10.06 -6.40
C ASP A 62 20.43 -11.49 -5.82
N ALA A 63 20.10 -11.61 -4.54
CA ALA A 63 19.95 -12.91 -3.89
C ALA A 63 18.79 -13.73 -4.48
N ILE A 64 17.66 -13.10 -4.81
CA ILE A 64 16.53 -13.77 -5.48
C ILE A 64 16.93 -14.19 -6.90
N ALA A 65 17.56 -13.30 -7.66
CA ALA A 65 17.98 -13.59 -9.03
C ALA A 65 19.04 -14.71 -9.11
N ALA A 66 19.90 -14.84 -8.10
CA ALA A 66 20.90 -15.89 -8.00
C ALA A 66 20.35 -17.24 -7.53
N SER A 67 19.12 -17.31 -6.99
CA SER A 67 18.55 -18.53 -6.44
C SER A 67 17.83 -19.35 -7.50
N ALA A 68 18.30 -20.55 -7.79
CA ALA A 68 17.61 -21.51 -8.66
C ALA A 68 16.28 -22.03 -8.07
N ALA A 69 16.10 -21.93 -6.76
CA ALA A 69 14.88 -22.36 -6.07
C ALA A 69 13.74 -21.33 -6.12
N ILE A 70 14.02 -20.11 -6.60
CA ILE A 70 13.02 -19.01 -6.62
C ILE A 70 12.70 -18.61 -8.05
N ARG A 71 11.43 -18.72 -8.43
CA ARG A 71 10.90 -18.21 -9.69
C ARG A 71 10.04 -16.99 -9.44
N VAL A 72 10.35 -15.86 -10.06
CA VAL A 72 9.51 -14.65 -10.01
C VAL A 72 8.73 -14.52 -11.32
N VAL A 73 7.42 -14.32 -11.22
CA VAL A 73 6.54 -14.00 -12.34
C VAL A 73 6.08 -12.56 -12.16
N ASN A 74 6.70 -11.66 -12.90
CA ASN A 74 6.38 -10.23 -12.86
C ASN A 74 5.17 -9.90 -13.75
N GLY A 75 4.47 -8.80 -13.47
CA GLY A 75 3.27 -8.39 -14.17
C GLY A 75 2.10 -9.38 -13.99
N ALA A 76 2.19 -10.26 -12.98
CA ALA A 76 1.22 -11.29 -12.71
C ALA A 76 0.08 -10.75 -11.84
N ARG A 77 -1.09 -10.60 -12.43
CA ARG A 77 -2.29 -10.13 -11.74
C ARG A 77 -3.13 -11.31 -11.29
N LEU A 78 -3.44 -11.39 -10.01
CA LEU A 78 -4.33 -12.41 -9.46
C LEU A 78 -5.77 -12.19 -9.97
N ILE A 79 -6.37 -13.24 -10.52
CA ILE A 79 -7.73 -13.21 -11.07
C ILE A 79 -8.70 -13.95 -10.15
N ALA A 80 -8.41 -15.19 -9.79
CA ALA A 80 -9.33 -16.03 -9.03
C ALA A 80 -8.62 -17.14 -8.26
N ARG A 81 -9.39 -17.85 -7.46
CA ARG A 81 -8.99 -19.05 -6.72
C ARG A 81 -9.78 -20.26 -7.21
N PRO A 82 -9.38 -20.94 -8.30
CA PRO A 82 -10.14 -22.06 -8.87
C PRO A 82 -10.33 -23.23 -7.90
N SER A 83 -9.39 -23.45 -6.99
CA SER A 83 -9.47 -24.48 -5.95
C SER A 83 -8.87 -24.02 -4.64
N ALA A 84 -8.98 -24.83 -3.58
CA ALA A 84 -8.44 -24.51 -2.26
C ALA A 84 -6.92 -24.24 -2.27
N ARG A 85 -6.18 -24.84 -3.20
CA ARG A 85 -4.71 -24.73 -3.30
C ARG A 85 -4.23 -24.33 -4.70
N SER A 86 -5.00 -23.51 -5.39
CA SER A 86 -4.59 -22.95 -6.67
C SER A 86 -4.96 -21.47 -6.76
N VAL A 87 -4.22 -20.75 -7.61
CA VAL A 87 -4.53 -19.39 -8.04
C VAL A 87 -4.47 -19.30 -9.54
N LEU A 88 -5.43 -18.63 -10.13
CA LEU A 88 -5.43 -18.21 -11.53
C LEU A 88 -4.88 -16.79 -11.60
N PHE A 89 -3.91 -16.55 -12.44
CA PHE A 89 -3.30 -15.25 -12.68
C PHE A 89 -3.20 -14.95 -14.16
N GLU A 90 -3.00 -13.68 -14.49
CA GLU A 90 -2.83 -13.20 -15.85
C GLU A 90 -1.62 -12.28 -15.94
N THR A 91 -0.82 -12.44 -16.99
CA THR A 91 0.29 -11.56 -17.38
C THR A 91 0.00 -10.94 -18.74
N ALA A 92 0.91 -10.09 -19.24
CA ALA A 92 0.84 -9.58 -20.61
C ALA A 92 0.82 -10.71 -21.65
N ASP A 93 1.50 -11.81 -21.38
CA ASP A 93 1.69 -12.96 -22.29
C ASP A 93 0.58 -14.01 -22.19
N GLY A 94 -0.39 -13.85 -21.29
CA GLY A 94 -1.54 -14.77 -21.13
C GLY A 94 -1.78 -15.21 -19.70
N GLY A 95 -2.75 -16.10 -19.51
CA GLY A 95 -3.17 -16.65 -18.23
C GLY A 95 -2.33 -17.88 -17.80
N GLY A 96 -2.21 -18.07 -16.49
CA GLY A 96 -1.59 -19.24 -15.87
C GLY A 96 -2.25 -19.64 -14.57
N VAL A 97 -2.09 -20.90 -14.17
CA VAL A 97 -2.51 -21.42 -12.87
C VAL A 97 -1.31 -21.91 -12.08
N VAL A 98 -1.25 -21.56 -10.78
CA VAL A 98 -0.23 -22.07 -9.84
C VAL A 98 -0.90 -22.94 -8.81
N TYR A 99 -0.41 -24.17 -8.65
CA TYR A 99 -0.76 -25.07 -7.54
C TYR A 99 0.35 -25.00 -6.47
N TRP A 100 -0.04 -24.94 -5.21
CA TRP A 100 0.87 -24.71 -4.09
C TRP A 100 0.58 -25.59 -2.89
N GLN A 101 1.57 -25.82 -2.02
CA GLN A 101 1.41 -26.51 -0.75
C GLN A 101 1.17 -25.52 0.40
N LYS A 102 1.91 -24.39 0.42
CA LYS A 102 1.74 -23.29 1.37
C LYS A 102 1.65 -21.97 0.62
N LEU A 103 0.89 -21.02 1.17
CA LEU A 103 0.69 -19.70 0.59
C LEU A 103 1.15 -18.62 1.58
N ILE A 104 1.90 -17.61 1.10
CA ILE A 104 2.27 -16.45 1.89
C ILE A 104 1.74 -15.18 1.20
N LEU A 105 0.86 -14.46 1.86
CA LEU A 105 0.28 -13.21 1.39
C LEU A 105 1.19 -12.04 1.77
N CYS A 106 1.79 -11.39 0.78
CA CYS A 106 2.64 -10.21 0.94
C CYS A 106 2.11 -9.04 0.09
N CYS A 107 0.79 -8.85 0.11
CA CYS A 107 0.05 -7.95 -0.80
C CYS A 107 0.28 -6.45 -0.51
N GLY A 108 0.99 -6.10 0.57
CA GLY A 108 1.34 -4.72 0.92
C GLY A 108 0.12 -3.86 1.27
N ALA A 109 0.22 -2.58 0.93
CA ALA A 109 -0.80 -1.57 1.19
C ALA A 109 -0.89 -0.57 0.04
N ARG A 110 -1.98 0.19 -0.01
CA ARG A 110 -2.23 1.31 -0.92
C ARG A 110 -2.47 2.59 -0.14
N GLU A 111 -2.36 3.73 -0.80
CA GLU A 111 -2.59 5.03 -0.17
C GLU A 111 -4.07 5.25 0.15
N LEU A 112 -4.33 5.85 1.31
CA LEU A 112 -5.63 6.35 1.69
C LEU A 112 -5.87 7.70 1.00
N SER A 113 -6.89 7.77 0.16
CA SER A 113 -7.33 9.00 -0.48
C SER A 113 -8.51 9.60 0.31
N LEU A 114 -8.36 10.81 0.83
CA LEU A 114 -9.45 11.52 1.50
C LEU A 114 -9.99 12.60 0.56
N PRO A 115 -11.30 12.61 0.26
CA PRO A 115 -11.89 13.60 -0.64
C PRO A 115 -11.94 14.99 0.01
N PHE A 116 -11.69 16.02 -0.79
CA PHE A 116 -11.91 17.43 -0.50
C PHE A 116 -12.13 18.18 -1.83
N PRO A 117 -12.69 19.39 -1.86
CA PRO A 117 -12.92 20.12 -3.10
C PRO A 117 -11.66 20.25 -3.95
N GLY A 118 -11.72 19.82 -5.20
CA GLY A 118 -10.63 19.89 -6.17
C GLY A 118 -9.56 18.79 -6.06
N TRP A 119 -9.69 17.79 -5.18
CA TRP A 119 -8.67 16.73 -5.00
C TRP A 119 -8.44 15.87 -6.25
N THR A 120 -9.32 15.95 -7.24
CA THR A 120 -9.23 15.21 -8.51
C THR A 120 -8.62 16.01 -9.64
N LEU A 121 -8.29 17.28 -9.42
CA LEU A 121 -7.63 18.14 -10.44
C LEU A 121 -6.30 17.52 -10.89
N PRO A 122 -5.98 17.60 -12.21
CA PRO A 122 -4.65 17.31 -12.70
C PRO A 122 -3.59 18.12 -11.93
N GLY A 123 -2.57 17.44 -11.42
CA GLY A 123 -1.58 18.04 -10.50
C GLY A 123 -1.78 17.64 -9.03
N VAL A 124 -2.96 17.10 -8.65
CA VAL A 124 -3.19 16.48 -7.33
C VAL A 124 -2.96 14.98 -7.43
N THR A 125 -2.06 14.43 -6.62
CA THR A 125 -1.69 13.01 -6.64
C THR A 125 -1.50 12.47 -5.23
N GLY A 126 -1.54 11.16 -5.07
CA GLY A 126 -1.04 10.52 -3.86
C GLY A 126 0.47 10.75 -3.69
N ALA A 127 0.95 10.82 -2.46
CA ALA A 127 2.36 11.08 -2.15
C ALA A 127 3.29 9.97 -2.68
N GLY A 128 2.93 8.69 -2.48
CA GLY A 128 3.62 7.56 -3.07
C GLY A 128 3.41 7.45 -4.58
N GLY A 129 2.22 7.87 -5.07
CA GLY A 129 1.95 7.98 -6.49
C GLY A 129 2.90 8.97 -7.19
N LEU A 130 3.14 10.15 -6.60
CA LEU A 130 4.12 11.12 -7.11
C LEU A 130 5.55 10.52 -7.11
N GLN A 131 5.95 9.85 -6.01
CA GLN A 131 7.25 9.18 -5.97
C GLN A 131 7.39 8.12 -7.09
N ALA A 132 6.33 7.35 -7.35
CA ALA A 132 6.34 6.37 -8.41
C ALA A 132 6.52 7.02 -9.79
N GLN A 133 5.81 8.11 -10.08
CA GLN A 133 5.95 8.87 -11.33
C GLN A 133 7.36 9.42 -11.51
N ILE A 134 7.96 10.01 -10.46
CA ILE A 134 9.34 10.52 -10.48
C ILE A 134 10.33 9.40 -10.79
N LYS A 135 10.22 8.26 -10.13
CA LYS A 135 11.07 7.08 -10.39
C LYS A 135 10.96 6.58 -11.82
N HIS A 136 9.81 6.78 -12.48
CA HIS A 136 9.57 6.44 -13.89
C HIS A 136 9.94 7.56 -14.87
N GLY A 137 10.55 8.64 -14.40
CA GLY A 137 11.11 9.68 -15.28
C GLY A 137 10.36 11.00 -15.29
N LEU A 138 9.34 11.18 -14.44
CA LEU A 138 8.71 12.50 -14.31
C LEU A 138 9.72 13.53 -13.80
N SER A 139 9.99 14.56 -14.58
CA SER A 139 10.77 15.73 -14.17
C SER A 139 9.86 16.73 -13.48
N LEU A 140 10.33 17.31 -12.37
CA LEU A 140 9.64 18.37 -11.66
C LEU A 140 10.40 19.71 -11.73
N LYS A 141 11.32 19.86 -12.70
CA LYS A 141 12.18 21.04 -12.81
C LYS A 141 11.35 22.32 -12.90
N GLY A 142 11.55 23.19 -11.90
CA GLY A 142 10.86 24.48 -11.81
C GLY A 142 9.44 24.42 -11.22
N GLU A 143 8.88 23.24 -10.94
CA GLU A 143 7.54 23.11 -10.35
C GLU A 143 7.55 23.35 -8.84
N LYS A 144 6.55 24.09 -8.34
CA LYS A 144 6.28 24.30 -6.91
C LYS A 144 5.37 23.18 -6.41
N VAL A 145 5.83 22.47 -5.38
CA VAL A 145 5.12 21.31 -4.84
C VAL A 145 4.75 21.56 -3.37
N VAL A 146 3.48 21.36 -3.06
CA VAL A 146 2.97 21.24 -1.68
C VAL A 146 2.77 19.76 -1.37
N ILE A 147 3.21 19.32 -0.19
CA ILE A 147 3.04 17.96 0.29
C ILE A 147 2.19 18.02 1.54
N ALA A 148 1.03 17.36 1.54
CA ALA A 148 0.08 17.42 2.66
C ALA A 148 -0.34 16.01 3.12
N GLY A 149 -0.49 15.82 4.42
CA GLY A 149 -0.94 14.53 4.93
C GLY A 149 -0.54 14.24 6.37
N SER A 150 -0.08 13.02 6.62
CA SER A 150 0.33 12.57 7.94
C SER A 150 1.46 11.54 7.85
N GLY A 151 2.52 11.77 8.61
CA GLY A 151 3.55 10.78 8.82
C GLY A 151 4.88 10.98 8.09
N PRO A 152 5.86 10.15 8.42
CA PRO A 152 7.23 10.29 7.94
C PRO A 152 7.38 10.17 6.41
N LEU A 153 6.38 9.59 5.72
CA LEU A 153 6.38 9.48 4.26
C LEU A 153 6.48 10.86 3.59
N LEU A 154 5.85 11.89 4.19
CA LEU A 154 5.89 13.25 3.65
C LEU A 154 7.32 13.77 3.46
N LEU A 155 8.22 13.46 4.40
CA LEU A 155 9.63 13.84 4.34
C LEU A 155 10.38 13.08 3.23
N ALA A 156 10.09 11.80 3.07
CA ALA A 156 10.69 10.99 2.00
C ALA A 156 10.22 11.45 0.61
N VAL A 157 8.96 11.88 0.49
CA VAL A 157 8.43 12.48 -0.75
C VAL A 157 9.12 13.81 -1.02
N ALA A 158 9.30 14.67 -0.01
CA ALA A 158 9.99 15.95 -0.15
C ALA A 158 11.43 15.78 -0.67
N ASP A 159 12.18 14.82 -0.14
CA ASP A 159 13.52 14.49 -0.62
C ASP A 159 13.50 14.03 -2.09
N THR A 160 12.52 13.18 -2.44
CA THR A 160 12.36 12.68 -3.81
C THR A 160 12.03 13.82 -4.78
N VAL A 161 11.13 14.73 -4.40
CA VAL A 161 10.74 15.92 -5.19
C VAL A 161 11.94 16.83 -5.42
N ASN A 162 12.70 17.16 -4.36
CA ASN A 162 13.88 18.02 -4.47
C ASN A 162 14.96 17.40 -5.38
N LYS A 163 15.19 16.09 -5.29
CA LYS A 163 16.12 15.36 -6.18
C LYS A 163 15.67 15.36 -7.64
N ALA A 164 14.36 15.43 -7.89
CA ALA A 164 13.79 15.55 -9.24
C ALA A 164 13.74 16.99 -9.80
N GLY A 165 14.33 17.96 -9.07
CA GLY A 165 14.40 19.37 -9.47
C GLY A 165 13.16 20.20 -9.15
N GLY A 166 12.20 19.63 -8.40
CA GLY A 166 11.04 20.35 -7.90
C GLY A 166 11.37 21.19 -6.66
N GLN A 167 10.57 22.21 -6.39
CA GLN A 167 10.68 23.07 -5.23
C GLN A 167 9.56 22.74 -4.22
N VAL A 168 9.90 22.05 -3.12
CA VAL A 168 8.94 21.85 -2.03
C VAL A 168 8.74 23.18 -1.30
N THR A 169 7.57 23.76 -1.42
CA THR A 169 7.22 25.05 -0.78
C THR A 169 6.70 24.86 0.63
N ASN A 170 5.87 23.81 0.84
CA ASN A 170 5.32 23.49 2.15
C ASN A 170 5.20 21.97 2.35
N ILE A 171 5.48 21.52 3.57
CA ILE A 171 5.08 20.23 4.07
C ILE A 171 4.04 20.46 5.16
N VAL A 172 2.85 19.91 4.95
CA VAL A 172 1.65 20.16 5.76
C VAL A 172 1.30 18.89 6.51
N GLU A 173 1.70 18.82 7.77
CA GLU A 173 1.47 17.67 8.66
C GLU A 173 0.25 17.95 9.55
N GLN A 174 -0.73 17.04 9.54
CA GLN A 174 -1.92 17.17 10.37
C GLN A 174 -1.64 16.91 11.86
N ALA A 175 -0.62 16.12 12.19
CA ALA A 175 -0.28 15.83 13.58
C ALA A 175 0.18 17.12 14.31
N PRO A 176 -0.29 17.35 15.54
CA PRO A 176 0.07 18.56 16.30
C PRO A 176 1.51 18.50 16.78
N LEU A 177 2.16 19.67 16.90
CA LEU A 177 3.56 19.79 17.32
C LEU A 177 3.92 19.01 18.59
N PRO A 178 3.10 19.01 19.68
CA PRO A 178 3.43 18.22 20.86
C PRO A 178 3.53 16.72 20.62
N ALA A 179 2.71 16.17 19.71
CA ALA A 179 2.78 14.75 19.33
C ALA A 179 4.07 14.46 18.55
N LEU A 180 4.45 15.35 17.63
CA LEU A 180 5.68 15.25 16.85
C LEU A 180 6.92 15.32 17.76
N LEU A 181 6.97 16.25 18.71
CA LEU A 181 8.08 16.37 19.67
C LEU A 181 8.21 15.12 20.54
N ARG A 182 7.08 14.58 21.02
CA ARG A 182 7.07 13.31 21.79
C ARG A 182 7.57 12.14 20.95
N PHE A 183 7.18 12.07 19.68
CA PHE A 183 7.69 11.06 18.77
C PHE A 183 9.20 11.21 18.55
N ALA A 184 9.64 12.43 18.23
CA ALA A 184 11.05 12.73 17.99
C ALA A 184 11.92 12.41 19.22
N SER A 185 11.47 12.75 20.43
CA SER A 185 12.16 12.41 21.67
C SER A 185 12.26 10.91 21.94
N GLY A 186 11.37 10.10 21.35
CA GLY A 186 11.42 8.63 21.44
C GLY A 186 12.38 7.96 20.46
N LEU A 187 12.83 8.68 19.40
CA LEU A 187 13.59 8.09 18.29
C LEU A 187 15.02 7.65 18.66
N TRP A 188 15.54 8.02 19.81
CA TRP A 188 16.84 7.51 20.29
C TRP A 188 16.89 5.97 20.37
N ARG A 189 15.72 5.31 20.51
CA ARG A 189 15.59 3.85 20.47
C ARG A 189 15.83 3.26 19.08
N TRP A 190 15.75 4.08 18.03
CA TRP A 190 15.94 3.74 16.63
C TRP A 190 16.92 4.71 15.94
N PRO A 191 18.25 4.64 16.26
CA PRO A 191 19.26 5.62 15.83
C PRO A 191 19.29 5.85 14.32
N GLN A 192 19.02 4.80 13.52
CA GLN A 192 18.95 4.93 12.07
C GLN A 192 17.78 5.82 11.59
N LYS A 193 16.64 5.78 12.29
CA LYS A 193 15.49 6.65 11.98
C LYS A 193 15.75 8.08 12.43
N LEU A 194 16.43 8.25 13.54
CA LEU A 194 16.87 9.58 14.00
C LEU A 194 17.84 10.23 13.01
N ARG A 195 18.84 9.48 12.51
CA ARG A 195 19.76 9.95 11.46
C ARG A 195 19.01 10.31 10.19
N GLN A 196 18.08 9.46 9.75
CA GLN A 196 17.24 9.72 8.59
C GLN A 196 16.42 11.00 8.77
N LEU A 197 15.82 11.23 9.92
CA LEU A 197 15.06 12.46 10.20
C LEU A 197 15.97 13.70 10.16
N ALA A 198 17.17 13.62 10.73
CA ALA A 198 18.14 14.73 10.72
C ALA A 198 18.59 15.12 9.29
N THR A 199 18.72 14.15 8.38
CA THR A 199 19.06 14.41 6.97
C THR A 199 17.92 14.97 6.15
N LEU A 200 16.68 14.76 6.59
CA LEU A 200 15.46 15.17 5.87
C LEU A 200 14.83 16.44 6.45
N ALA A 201 15.52 17.18 7.34
CA ALA A 201 14.98 18.40 7.98
C ALA A 201 14.48 19.42 6.94
N PRO A 202 13.15 19.62 6.79
CA PRO A 202 12.60 20.42 5.71
C PRO A 202 12.47 21.89 6.09
N LYS A 203 12.62 22.76 5.11
CA LYS A 203 12.11 24.13 5.19
C LYS A 203 10.60 24.12 4.94
N GLY A 204 9.86 25.00 5.63
CA GLY A 204 8.41 25.14 5.39
C GLY A 204 7.51 24.03 5.97
N TYR A 205 7.94 23.36 7.04
CA TYR A 205 7.13 22.34 7.74
C TYR A 205 6.09 22.99 8.64
N LEU A 206 4.81 22.63 8.39
CA LEU A 206 3.64 23.14 9.12
C LEU A 206 2.98 21.97 9.89
N SER A 207 3.03 22.01 11.21
CA SER A 207 2.36 21.03 12.08
C SER A 207 0.97 21.47 12.47
N GLY A 208 0.05 20.52 12.70
CA GLY A 208 -1.35 20.81 13.01
C GLY A 208 -2.06 21.54 11.87
N ALA A 209 -1.71 21.21 10.63
CA ALA A 209 -2.23 21.85 9.43
C ALA A 209 -2.77 20.79 8.44
N GLN A 210 -3.69 21.19 7.58
CA GLN A 210 -4.29 20.31 6.58
C GLN A 210 -4.59 21.04 5.28
N ALA A 211 -4.53 20.35 4.14
CA ALA A 211 -5.05 20.82 2.88
C ALA A 211 -6.57 20.61 2.86
N ILE A 212 -7.33 21.65 2.50
CA ILE A 212 -8.80 21.63 2.57
C ILE A 212 -9.48 21.91 1.23
N ARG A 213 -8.76 22.50 0.27
CA ARG A 213 -9.29 22.79 -1.06
C ARG A 213 -8.13 22.94 -2.05
N ALA A 214 -8.27 22.33 -3.21
CA ALA A 214 -7.41 22.58 -4.37
C ALA A 214 -8.15 23.49 -5.36
N HIS A 215 -7.42 24.43 -5.95
CA HIS A 215 -7.95 25.44 -6.86
C HIS A 215 -7.31 25.31 -8.24
N GLY A 216 -8.11 25.57 -9.27
CA GLY A 216 -7.73 25.58 -10.67
C GLY A 216 -8.92 25.25 -11.56
N ALA A 217 -8.88 25.67 -12.80
CA ALA A 217 -9.94 25.38 -13.77
C ALA A 217 -9.73 24.02 -14.46
N THR A 218 -8.56 23.80 -15.05
CA THR A 218 -8.21 22.57 -15.79
C THR A 218 -7.09 21.77 -15.12
N ARG A 219 -6.32 22.42 -14.27
CA ARG A 219 -5.22 21.85 -13.49
C ARG A 219 -5.07 22.59 -12.16
N LEU A 220 -4.30 22.02 -11.26
CA LEU A 220 -3.98 22.66 -9.99
C LEU A 220 -3.17 23.96 -10.22
N GLU A 221 -3.57 25.03 -9.54
CA GLU A 221 -2.91 26.35 -9.54
C GLU A 221 -2.58 26.79 -8.11
N ALA A 222 -3.40 26.39 -7.13
CA ALA A 222 -3.18 26.74 -5.73
C ALA A 222 -3.88 25.73 -4.80
N VAL A 223 -3.50 25.74 -3.53
CA VAL A 223 -4.12 24.95 -2.46
C VAL A 223 -4.42 25.82 -1.25
N THR A 224 -5.61 25.68 -0.68
CA THR A 224 -5.95 26.29 0.62
C THR A 224 -5.55 25.34 1.74
N LEU A 225 -4.73 25.86 2.63
CA LEU A 225 -4.26 25.20 3.84
C LEU A 225 -4.96 25.81 5.05
N ARG A 226 -5.39 24.96 6.00
CA ARG A 226 -5.95 25.39 7.28
C ARG A 226 -5.00 25.01 8.41
N GLN A 227 -4.62 26.00 9.24
CA GLN A 227 -3.81 25.78 10.44
C GLN A 227 -4.37 26.59 11.59
N ARG A 228 -4.69 25.95 12.71
CA ARG A 228 -5.26 26.60 13.92
C ARG A 228 -6.48 27.48 13.61
N GLY A 229 -7.34 27.05 12.70
CA GLY A 229 -8.53 27.79 12.27
C GLY A 229 -8.28 28.89 11.20
N VAL A 230 -7.03 29.24 10.93
CA VAL A 230 -6.66 30.22 9.90
C VAL A 230 -6.46 29.52 8.57
N GLU A 231 -7.08 30.05 7.53
CA GLU A 231 -6.95 29.58 6.15
C GLU A 231 -6.02 30.49 5.35
N ARG A 232 -5.17 29.88 4.54
CA ARG A 232 -4.33 30.59 3.59
C ARG A 232 -4.22 29.81 2.28
N THR A 233 -4.24 30.50 1.18
CA THR A 233 -4.06 29.91 -0.14
C THR A 233 -2.61 30.08 -0.59
N VAL A 234 -2.02 28.99 -1.08
CA VAL A 234 -0.62 28.93 -1.53
C VAL A 234 -0.61 28.48 -2.99
N ALA A 235 0.02 29.25 -3.86
CA ALA A 235 0.20 28.87 -5.26
C ALA A 235 1.15 27.66 -5.38
N CYS A 236 0.74 26.66 -6.15
CA CYS A 236 1.54 25.47 -6.43
C CYS A 236 1.11 24.79 -7.72
N ASP A 237 2.06 24.11 -8.36
CA ASP A 237 1.83 23.36 -9.60
C ASP A 237 1.41 21.92 -9.31
N ARG A 238 1.82 21.38 -8.12
CA ARG A 238 1.46 20.03 -7.65
C ARG A 238 1.12 20.00 -6.17
N LEU A 239 0.20 19.10 -5.86
CA LEU A 239 -0.16 18.74 -4.50
C LEU A 239 -0.03 17.24 -4.33
N ALA A 240 0.89 16.80 -3.46
CA ALA A 240 1.08 15.41 -3.07
C ALA A 240 0.37 15.13 -1.74
N ILE A 241 -0.56 14.16 -1.72
CA ILE A 241 -1.40 13.86 -0.55
C ILE A 241 -1.04 12.50 0.03
N GLY A 242 -0.73 12.44 1.32
CA GLY A 242 -0.37 11.21 2.02
C GLY A 242 -0.98 11.13 3.42
N TYR A 243 -2.27 10.81 3.53
CA TYR A 243 -2.98 10.68 4.81
C TYR A 243 -2.85 9.30 5.45
N GLY A 244 -2.02 8.44 4.93
CA GLY A 244 -1.79 7.09 5.44
C GLY A 244 -2.00 6.02 4.39
N LEU A 245 -2.05 4.79 4.86
CA LEU A 245 -2.14 3.60 4.01
C LEU A 245 -3.38 2.79 4.37
N VAL A 246 -3.79 1.92 3.44
CA VAL A 246 -4.86 0.93 3.61
C VAL A 246 -4.26 -0.44 3.28
N PRO A 247 -4.29 -1.42 4.20
CA PRO A 247 -3.83 -2.77 3.92
C PRO A 247 -4.57 -3.38 2.73
N ASN A 248 -3.85 -4.08 1.86
CA ASN A 248 -4.47 -4.84 0.76
C ASN A 248 -4.90 -6.20 1.31
N ILE A 249 -6.14 -6.28 1.78
CA ILE A 249 -6.71 -7.48 2.43
C ILE A 249 -7.58 -8.31 1.48
N GLU A 250 -7.87 -7.82 0.28
CA GLU A 250 -8.84 -8.42 -0.64
C GLU A 250 -8.46 -9.85 -0.98
N THR A 251 -7.19 -10.12 -1.20
CA THR A 251 -6.70 -11.49 -1.43
C THR A 251 -6.89 -12.38 -0.20
N GLY A 252 -6.59 -11.86 1.01
CA GLY A 252 -6.83 -12.60 2.25
C GLY A 252 -8.30 -12.94 2.45
N LEU A 253 -9.20 -11.98 2.19
CA LEU A 253 -10.65 -12.18 2.25
C LEU A 253 -11.13 -13.21 1.22
N LEU A 254 -10.58 -13.19 0.00
CA LEU A 254 -10.90 -14.16 -1.05
C LEU A 254 -10.57 -15.61 -0.60
N PHE A 255 -9.49 -15.79 0.15
CA PHE A 255 -9.16 -17.09 0.75
C PHE A 255 -9.96 -17.41 2.01
N GLY A 256 -10.65 -16.45 2.61
CA GLY A 256 -11.41 -16.61 3.86
C GLY A 256 -10.58 -16.37 5.12
N CYS A 257 -9.47 -15.65 5.01
CA CYS A 257 -8.68 -15.26 6.18
C CYS A 257 -9.44 -14.29 7.08
N ALA A 258 -9.36 -14.49 8.40
CA ALA A 258 -9.88 -13.52 9.36
C ALA A 258 -9.10 -12.21 9.30
N THR A 259 -9.82 -11.11 9.54
CA THR A 259 -9.26 -9.77 9.60
C THR A 259 -9.51 -9.14 10.95
N ALA A 260 -8.58 -8.31 11.42
CA ALA A 260 -8.72 -7.50 12.60
C ALA A 260 -8.09 -6.13 12.36
N GLN A 261 -8.74 -5.04 12.83
CA GLN A 261 -8.24 -3.68 12.65
C GLN A 261 -7.86 -3.34 11.19
N GLU A 262 -8.68 -3.80 10.24
CA GLU A 262 -8.52 -3.59 8.80
C GLU A 262 -7.30 -4.28 8.16
N ALA A 263 -6.69 -5.24 8.84
CA ALA A 263 -5.54 -6.00 8.38
C ALA A 263 -5.81 -7.51 8.46
N ILE A 264 -5.06 -8.31 7.72
CA ILE A 264 -5.11 -9.78 7.83
C ILE A 264 -4.59 -10.17 9.21
N GLN A 265 -5.42 -10.91 9.97
CA GLN A 265 -5.04 -11.37 11.30
C GLN A 265 -4.03 -12.52 11.21
N VAL A 266 -2.94 -12.39 11.97
CA VAL A 266 -1.90 -13.42 12.03
C VAL A 266 -1.47 -13.69 13.47
N ASN A 267 -0.99 -14.91 13.71
CA ASN A 267 -0.37 -15.28 14.97
C ASN A 267 1.12 -14.88 15.01
N ARG A 268 1.83 -15.26 16.07
CA ARG A 268 3.26 -14.95 16.23
C ARG A 268 4.17 -15.56 15.15
N TRP A 269 3.69 -16.56 14.42
CA TRP A 269 4.39 -17.25 13.34
C TRP A 269 4.00 -16.70 11.95
N GLN A 270 3.27 -15.58 11.90
CA GLN A 270 2.68 -15.00 10.70
C GLN A 270 1.67 -15.93 10.00
N GLN A 271 1.16 -16.96 10.66
CA GLN A 271 0.10 -17.80 10.15
C GLN A 271 -1.25 -17.12 10.34
N THR A 272 -2.10 -17.19 9.33
CA THR A 272 -3.46 -16.64 9.35
C THR A 272 -4.42 -17.55 10.15
N SER A 273 -5.70 -17.25 10.11
CA SER A 273 -6.75 -18.14 10.66
C SER A 273 -6.89 -19.47 9.92
N LEU A 274 -6.25 -19.60 8.75
CA LEU A 274 -6.29 -20.79 7.91
C LEU A 274 -4.98 -21.57 8.00
N ALA A 275 -5.08 -22.89 8.07
CA ALA A 275 -3.93 -23.76 7.93
C ALA A 275 -3.27 -23.54 6.56
N ASP A 276 -1.95 -23.61 6.50
CA ASP A 276 -1.17 -23.51 5.27
C ASP A 276 -1.16 -22.12 4.59
N ILE A 277 -1.82 -21.11 5.18
CA ILE A 277 -1.81 -19.73 4.70
C ILE A 277 -1.18 -18.80 5.73
N TYR A 278 -0.18 -18.05 5.30
CA TYR A 278 0.57 -17.07 6.08
C TYR A 278 0.37 -15.67 5.48
N ALA A 279 0.63 -14.63 6.26
CA ALA A 279 0.64 -13.26 5.74
C ALA A 279 1.73 -12.44 6.43
N ALA A 280 2.36 -11.51 5.70
CA ALA A 280 3.45 -10.70 6.22
C ALA A 280 3.53 -9.32 5.55
N GLY A 281 4.06 -8.36 6.27
CA GLY A 281 4.22 -6.98 5.81
C GLY A 281 2.92 -6.18 5.93
N GLU A 282 2.78 -5.12 5.14
CA GLU A 282 1.76 -4.10 5.37
C GLU A 282 0.31 -4.57 5.19
N CYS A 283 0.06 -5.75 4.61
CA CYS A 283 -1.27 -6.36 4.60
C CYS A 283 -1.69 -6.91 6.00
N THR A 284 -0.73 -7.05 6.93
CA THR A 284 -0.98 -7.44 8.33
C THR A 284 -0.89 -6.26 9.32
N GLY A 285 -0.65 -5.05 8.81
CA GLY A 285 -0.53 -3.80 9.56
C GLY A 285 0.71 -2.98 9.17
N PHE A 286 0.66 -1.67 9.41
CA PHE A 286 1.72 -0.76 8.99
C PHE A 286 2.89 -0.76 9.97
N GLY A 287 4.12 -0.85 9.42
CA GLY A 287 5.30 -0.80 10.28
C GLY A 287 6.61 -0.49 9.56
N GLY A 288 6.53 -0.26 8.24
CA GLY A 288 7.68 0.05 7.38
C GLY A 288 8.48 -1.18 6.98
N SER A 289 9.50 -0.94 6.15
CA SER A 289 10.27 -2.01 5.49
C SER A 289 10.97 -2.97 6.44
N GLU A 290 11.48 -2.47 7.56
CA GLU A 290 12.24 -3.29 8.52
C GLU A 290 11.33 -4.28 9.27
N LEU A 291 10.08 -3.87 9.59
CA LEU A 291 9.08 -4.78 10.13
C LEU A 291 8.67 -5.79 9.07
N ALA A 292 8.36 -5.32 7.86
CA ALA A 292 7.96 -6.16 6.74
C ALA A 292 9.01 -7.26 6.42
N LEU A 293 10.31 -6.93 6.45
CA LEU A 293 11.38 -7.90 6.29
C LEU A 293 11.39 -8.96 7.40
N ALA A 294 11.28 -8.53 8.66
CA ALA A 294 11.28 -9.47 9.79
C ALA A 294 10.07 -10.41 9.76
N GLU A 295 8.89 -9.88 9.43
CA GLU A 295 7.66 -10.66 9.28
C GLU A 295 7.74 -11.63 8.10
N GLY A 296 8.28 -11.18 6.96
CA GLY A 296 8.50 -12.02 5.79
C GLY A 296 9.42 -13.20 6.08
N GLU A 297 10.58 -12.95 6.70
CA GLU A 297 11.51 -14.01 7.11
C GLU A 297 10.83 -15.02 8.06
N ILE A 298 10.07 -14.52 9.07
CA ILE A 298 9.32 -15.39 10.00
C ILE A 298 8.29 -16.23 9.23
N ALA A 299 7.52 -15.63 8.33
CA ALA A 299 6.52 -16.34 7.53
C ALA A 299 7.15 -17.42 6.66
N GLY A 300 8.27 -17.11 5.99
CA GLY A 300 9.01 -18.06 5.16
C GLY A 300 9.50 -19.27 5.95
N TYR A 301 10.20 -19.03 7.06
CA TYR A 301 10.67 -20.12 7.94
C TYR A 301 9.51 -20.92 8.58
N ALA A 302 8.47 -20.24 9.04
CA ALA A 302 7.33 -20.91 9.66
C ALA A 302 6.56 -21.78 8.65
N ALA A 303 6.40 -21.31 7.41
CA ALA A 303 5.70 -22.05 6.36
C ALA A 303 6.39 -23.38 6.02
N VAL A 304 7.70 -23.48 6.23
CA VAL A 304 8.50 -24.69 5.96
C VAL A 304 8.81 -25.50 7.23
N GLY A 305 8.24 -25.11 8.37
CA GLY A 305 8.44 -25.82 9.65
C GLY A 305 9.77 -25.49 10.36
N ALA A 306 10.55 -24.53 9.89
CA ALA A 306 11.83 -24.11 10.47
C ALA A 306 11.61 -23.18 11.68
N SER A 307 10.99 -23.72 12.73
CA SER A 307 10.49 -22.94 13.87
C SER A 307 11.61 -22.25 14.68
N GLN A 308 12.80 -22.84 14.79
CA GLN A 308 13.92 -22.25 15.52
C GLN A 308 14.41 -20.97 14.81
N GLN A 309 14.57 -21.02 13.49
CA GLN A 309 14.97 -19.86 12.67
C GLN A 309 13.93 -18.75 12.75
N ALA A 310 12.64 -19.09 12.65
CA ALA A 310 11.56 -18.13 12.81
C ALA A 310 11.56 -17.48 14.20
N GLN A 311 11.75 -18.26 15.27
CA GLN A 311 11.76 -17.77 16.65
C GLN A 311 12.92 -16.83 16.92
N ALA A 312 14.08 -17.05 16.33
CA ALA A 312 15.25 -16.18 16.47
C ALA A 312 14.98 -14.73 15.99
N LEU A 313 13.97 -14.54 15.13
CA LEU A 313 13.58 -13.23 14.59
C LEU A 313 12.53 -12.48 15.43
N PHE A 314 11.94 -13.12 16.44
CA PHE A 314 10.85 -12.51 17.23
C PHE A 314 11.29 -11.24 17.97
N ALA A 315 12.50 -11.19 18.49
CA ALA A 315 13.03 -9.99 19.16
C ALA A 315 13.20 -8.83 18.17
N ARG A 316 13.69 -9.10 16.95
CA ARG A 316 13.82 -8.13 15.87
C ARG A 316 12.43 -7.60 15.46
N ARG A 317 11.46 -8.48 15.23
CA ARG A 317 10.08 -8.10 14.95
C ARG A 317 9.49 -7.23 16.06
N ALA A 318 9.58 -7.66 17.32
CA ALA A 318 9.04 -6.93 18.46
C ALA A 318 9.63 -5.51 18.60
N ARG A 319 10.92 -5.32 18.27
CA ARG A 319 11.52 -3.99 18.21
C ARG A 319 10.83 -3.09 17.19
N TRP A 320 10.56 -3.60 15.98
CA TRP A 320 9.94 -2.84 14.91
C TRP A 320 8.44 -2.67 15.09
N GLN A 321 7.76 -3.62 15.73
CA GLN A 321 6.36 -3.46 16.14
C GLN A 321 6.18 -2.30 17.12
N ARG A 322 7.12 -2.11 18.06
CA ARG A 322 7.12 -0.93 18.95
C ARG A 322 7.29 0.38 18.19
N PHE A 323 8.11 0.40 17.13
CA PHE A 323 8.25 1.55 16.25
C PHE A 323 6.93 1.81 15.47
N ALA A 324 6.33 0.78 14.89
CA ALA A 324 5.04 0.85 14.21
C ALA A 324 3.94 1.41 15.12
N THR A 325 3.87 0.93 16.37
CA THR A 325 2.91 1.44 17.37
C THR A 325 3.15 2.92 17.66
N ALA A 326 4.40 3.36 17.77
CA ALA A 326 4.73 4.77 17.99
C ALA A 326 4.29 5.65 16.80
N ILE A 327 4.53 5.20 15.55
CA ILE A 327 4.06 5.90 14.35
C ILE A 327 2.53 5.98 14.34
N ASN A 328 1.85 4.84 14.44
CA ASN A 328 0.39 4.77 14.33
C ASN A 328 -0.31 5.61 15.40
N ARG A 329 0.26 5.70 16.61
CA ARG A 329 -0.24 6.56 17.67
C ARG A 329 -0.03 8.05 17.38
N THR A 330 1.14 8.42 16.87
CA THR A 330 1.54 9.83 16.65
C THR A 330 0.79 10.43 15.46
N PHE A 331 0.68 9.65 14.38
CA PHE A 331 0.15 10.10 13.10
C PHE A 331 -1.28 9.61 12.84
N ARG A 332 -2.00 9.25 13.90
CA ARG A 332 -3.42 8.92 13.81
C ARG A 332 -4.18 10.09 13.21
N LEU A 333 -5.04 9.80 12.23
CA LEU A 333 -5.84 10.82 11.56
C LEU A 333 -6.80 11.51 12.54
N ALA A 334 -6.86 12.82 12.47
CA ALA A 334 -7.78 13.63 13.25
C ALA A 334 -9.17 13.58 12.63
N GLU A 335 -10.19 13.43 13.45
CA GLU A 335 -11.60 13.42 13.00
C GLU A 335 -11.98 14.69 12.22
N SER A 336 -11.32 15.82 12.51
CA SER A 336 -11.51 17.08 11.79
C SER A 336 -11.19 17.01 10.29
N LEU A 337 -10.42 16.02 9.83
CA LEU A 337 -10.18 15.79 8.41
C LEU A 337 -11.44 15.41 7.65
N LYS A 338 -12.45 14.83 8.29
CA LYS A 338 -13.76 14.53 7.70
C LYS A 338 -14.46 15.81 7.20
N ASN A 339 -14.23 16.93 7.90
CA ASN A 339 -14.84 18.22 7.56
C ASN A 339 -14.26 18.87 6.28
N ALA A 340 -13.23 18.29 5.69
CA ALA A 340 -12.70 18.75 4.40
C ALA A 340 -13.54 18.25 3.22
N ALA A 341 -14.24 17.13 3.38
CA ALA A 341 -15.16 16.63 2.36
C ALA A 341 -16.45 17.46 2.36
N THR A 342 -16.85 17.93 1.18
CA THR A 342 -18.14 18.63 0.98
C THR A 342 -19.06 17.75 0.14
N PRO A 343 -20.38 18.04 0.08
CA PRO A 343 -21.30 17.28 -0.78
C PRO A 343 -20.87 17.21 -2.24
N GLU A 344 -20.18 18.25 -2.75
CA GLU A 344 -19.69 18.34 -4.14
C GLU A 344 -18.37 17.60 -4.35
N SER A 345 -17.66 17.21 -3.29
CA SER A 345 -16.40 16.48 -3.39
C SER A 345 -16.64 15.10 -4.00
N LEU A 346 -15.84 14.73 -5.00
CA LEU A 346 -15.92 13.40 -5.59
C LEU A 346 -15.46 12.33 -4.58
N LEU A 347 -16.32 11.36 -4.29
CA LEU A 347 -15.96 10.15 -3.53
C LEU A 347 -15.38 9.08 -4.45
N CYS A 348 -16.06 8.78 -5.56
CA CYS A 348 -15.63 7.80 -6.55
C CYS A 348 -15.18 8.51 -7.84
N ARG A 349 -13.86 8.51 -8.12
CA ARG A 349 -13.29 9.10 -9.34
C ARG A 349 -13.59 8.33 -10.61
N CYS A 350 -13.85 7.00 -10.51
CA CYS A 350 -14.06 6.16 -11.68
C CYS A 350 -15.47 6.32 -12.27
N GLU A 351 -16.43 6.69 -11.42
CA GLU A 351 -17.85 6.80 -11.77
C GLU A 351 -18.39 8.22 -11.49
N ASP A 352 -17.53 9.18 -11.19
CA ASP A 352 -17.83 10.59 -10.89
C ASP A 352 -18.89 10.80 -9.79
N VAL A 353 -18.99 9.87 -8.82
CA VAL A 353 -19.96 9.93 -7.72
C VAL A 353 -19.47 10.87 -6.63
N ARG A 354 -20.30 11.83 -6.24
CA ARG A 354 -20.04 12.82 -5.20
C ARG A 354 -20.39 12.30 -3.81
N CYS A 355 -19.84 12.93 -2.78
CA CYS A 355 -20.19 12.64 -1.39
C CYS A 355 -21.69 12.90 -1.13
N GLY A 356 -22.27 13.94 -1.72
CA GLY A 356 -23.70 14.25 -1.62
C GLY A 356 -24.60 13.19 -2.25
N ASP A 357 -24.17 12.56 -3.36
CA ASP A 357 -24.94 11.55 -4.07
C ASP A 357 -25.15 10.27 -3.25
N VAL A 358 -24.26 10.01 -2.29
CA VAL A 358 -24.32 8.83 -1.41
C VAL A 358 -24.72 9.17 0.02
N ALA A 359 -25.07 10.42 0.32
CA ALA A 359 -25.38 10.88 1.68
C ALA A 359 -26.60 10.16 2.30
N ALA A 360 -27.53 9.68 1.48
CA ALA A 360 -28.70 8.94 1.91
C ALA A 360 -28.49 7.41 1.92
N ALA A 361 -27.29 6.91 1.57
CA ALA A 361 -27.03 5.49 1.58
C ALA A 361 -26.64 5.02 3.00
N ASP A 362 -27.18 3.91 3.44
CA ASP A 362 -26.89 3.31 4.74
C ASP A 362 -25.57 2.53 4.74
N ASP A 363 -25.19 2.00 3.59
CA ASP A 363 -24.00 1.17 3.44
C ASP A 363 -23.37 1.26 2.04
N TRP A 364 -22.23 0.56 1.90
CA TRP A 364 -21.51 0.44 0.64
C TRP A 364 -22.34 -0.19 -0.49
N LEU A 365 -23.17 -1.21 -0.17
CA LEU A 365 -23.93 -1.94 -1.16
C LEU A 365 -25.01 -1.05 -1.78
N GLN A 366 -25.72 -0.30 -0.94
CA GLN A 366 -26.75 0.65 -1.41
C GLN A 366 -26.12 1.75 -2.27
N ALA A 367 -25.00 2.36 -1.84
CA ALA A 367 -24.30 3.36 -2.64
C ALA A 367 -23.83 2.79 -3.99
N LYS A 368 -23.39 1.53 -4.02
CA LYS A 368 -22.99 0.84 -5.25
C LYS A 368 -24.19 0.62 -6.20
N LEU A 369 -25.31 0.14 -5.68
CA LEU A 369 -26.48 -0.20 -6.48
C LEU A 369 -27.22 1.03 -7.01
N THR A 370 -27.33 2.09 -6.20
CA THR A 370 -28.09 3.30 -6.55
C THR A 370 -27.28 4.32 -7.32
N GLN A 371 -25.98 4.48 -6.98
CA GLN A 371 -25.11 5.51 -7.52
C GLN A 371 -23.89 4.98 -8.27
N ARG A 372 -23.76 3.65 -8.46
CA ARG A 372 -22.61 2.99 -9.10
C ARG A 372 -21.27 3.22 -8.37
N CYS A 373 -21.29 3.69 -7.13
CA CYS A 373 -20.09 3.95 -6.37
C CYS A 373 -19.20 2.69 -6.25
N GLY A 374 -17.96 2.76 -6.74
CA GLY A 374 -17.02 1.62 -6.72
C GLY A 374 -17.24 0.57 -7.82
N MET A 375 -18.07 0.82 -8.83
CA MET A 375 -18.24 -0.09 -9.97
C MET A 375 -17.20 0.09 -11.08
N GLY A 376 -16.45 1.17 -11.06
CA GLY A 376 -15.43 1.46 -12.06
C GLY A 376 -14.20 0.56 -11.96
N ALA A 377 -13.18 0.85 -12.79
CA ALA A 377 -12.00 0.01 -13.00
C ALA A 377 -11.23 -0.37 -11.72
N CYS A 378 -11.20 0.49 -10.69
CA CYS A 378 -10.54 0.19 -9.42
C CYS A 378 -11.36 -0.73 -8.49
N GLN A 379 -12.62 -1.04 -8.84
CA GLN A 379 -13.50 -1.92 -8.06
C GLN A 379 -13.60 -1.52 -6.58
N GLY A 380 -13.74 -0.22 -6.31
CA GLY A 380 -13.88 0.32 -4.96
C GLY A 380 -12.56 0.46 -4.17
N ARG A 381 -11.43 0.00 -4.70
CA ARG A 381 -10.15 0.02 -3.96
C ARG A 381 -9.73 1.42 -3.47
N THR A 382 -10.10 2.48 -4.18
CA THR A 382 -9.83 3.86 -3.75
C THR A 382 -10.93 4.38 -2.83
N CYS A 383 -12.18 4.36 -3.29
CA CYS A 383 -13.29 5.04 -2.61
C CYS A 383 -13.84 4.29 -1.38
N ALA A 384 -13.72 2.94 -1.32
CA ALA A 384 -14.25 2.20 -0.17
C ALA A 384 -13.57 2.57 1.16
N ALA A 385 -12.25 2.76 1.14
CA ALA A 385 -11.54 3.21 2.34
C ALA A 385 -11.92 4.63 2.75
N SER A 386 -12.15 5.51 1.78
CA SER A 386 -12.64 6.87 2.01
C SER A 386 -14.06 6.86 2.57
N ALA A 387 -14.96 6.04 2.01
CA ALA A 387 -16.33 5.88 2.50
C ALA A 387 -16.36 5.31 3.93
N ARG A 388 -15.50 4.32 4.21
CA ARG A 388 -15.35 3.80 5.57
C ARG A 388 -14.90 4.89 6.55
N TRP A 389 -13.92 5.71 6.17
CA TRP A 389 -13.45 6.81 7.01
C TRP A 389 -14.53 7.85 7.25
N LEU A 390 -15.26 8.26 6.20
CA LEU A 390 -16.28 9.31 6.29
C LEU A 390 -17.56 8.85 6.97
N TYR A 391 -18.07 7.67 6.58
CA TYR A 391 -19.41 7.20 6.94
C TYR A 391 -19.39 5.98 7.88
N GLY A 392 -18.22 5.36 8.11
CA GLY A 392 -18.11 4.17 8.95
C GLY A 392 -18.55 2.87 8.25
N TRP A 393 -18.81 2.88 6.94
CA TRP A 393 -19.25 1.68 6.22
C TRP A 393 -18.20 0.57 6.24
N PRO A 394 -18.61 -0.70 6.34
CA PRO A 394 -17.68 -1.81 6.24
C PRO A 394 -17.05 -1.87 4.85
N LEU A 395 -15.82 -2.38 4.77
CA LEU A 395 -15.18 -2.61 3.48
C LEU A 395 -15.95 -3.67 2.67
N PRO A 396 -16.09 -3.49 1.35
CA PRO A 396 -16.77 -4.46 0.50
C PRO A 396 -16.02 -5.81 0.50
N GLN A 397 -16.80 -6.90 0.48
CA GLN A 397 -16.24 -8.24 0.28
C GLN A 397 -15.81 -8.41 -1.19
N PRO A 398 -14.60 -8.91 -1.45
CA PRO A 398 -14.15 -9.17 -2.81
C PRO A 398 -14.94 -10.33 -3.44
N ARG A 399 -15.09 -10.27 -4.75
CA ARG A 399 -15.68 -11.34 -5.56
C ARG A 399 -14.74 -11.69 -6.71
N GLU A 400 -14.81 -12.91 -7.18
CA GLU A 400 -14.12 -13.32 -8.39
C GLU A 400 -14.86 -12.83 -9.64
N PRO A 401 -14.15 -12.35 -10.68
CA PRO A 401 -12.70 -12.18 -10.72
C PRO A 401 -12.21 -11.00 -9.85
N LEU A 402 -11.11 -11.19 -9.13
CA LEU A 402 -10.56 -10.18 -8.23
C LEU A 402 -10.01 -8.95 -8.98
N SER A 403 -9.62 -9.14 -10.22
CA SER A 403 -9.11 -8.11 -11.11
C SER A 403 -9.74 -8.26 -12.51
N PRO A 404 -9.85 -7.19 -13.32
CA PRO A 404 -10.24 -7.31 -14.71
C PRO A 404 -9.35 -8.31 -15.45
N ALA A 405 -9.97 -9.22 -16.20
CA ALA A 405 -9.30 -10.30 -16.90
C ALA A 405 -9.79 -10.41 -18.34
N ARG A 406 -8.99 -11.01 -19.22
CA ARG A 406 -9.37 -11.32 -20.59
C ARG A 406 -10.45 -12.42 -20.62
N ALA A 407 -11.28 -12.42 -21.66
CA ALA A 407 -12.33 -13.42 -21.83
C ALA A 407 -11.78 -14.85 -21.81
N GLU A 408 -10.65 -15.09 -22.46
CA GLU A 408 -9.97 -16.40 -22.45
C GLU A 408 -9.58 -16.90 -21.06
N THR A 409 -9.14 -15.98 -20.16
CA THR A 409 -8.80 -16.29 -18.78
C THR A 409 -10.06 -16.63 -17.97
N LEU A 410 -11.18 -15.94 -18.21
CA LEU A 410 -12.46 -16.23 -17.57
C LEU A 410 -13.07 -17.57 -18.06
N ILE A 411 -12.94 -17.89 -19.34
CA ILE A 411 -13.32 -19.21 -19.87
C ILE A 411 -12.49 -20.32 -19.21
N ALA A 412 -11.20 -20.10 -19.02
CA ALA A 412 -10.34 -21.04 -18.33
C ALA A 412 -10.73 -21.22 -16.87
N LEU A 413 -11.12 -20.14 -16.17
CA LEU A 413 -11.64 -20.22 -14.79
C LEU A 413 -12.87 -21.12 -14.71
N ALA A 414 -13.84 -20.95 -15.62
CA ALA A 414 -15.04 -21.77 -15.65
C ALA A 414 -14.74 -23.26 -15.84
N ARG A 415 -13.75 -23.62 -16.67
CA ARG A 415 -13.32 -25.00 -16.86
C ARG A 415 -12.63 -25.58 -15.62
N LEU A 416 -11.71 -24.83 -15.01
CA LEU A 416 -11.00 -25.24 -13.79
C LEU A 416 -11.92 -25.40 -12.58
N SER A 417 -13.00 -24.61 -12.49
CA SER A 417 -13.98 -24.69 -11.41
C SER A 417 -14.99 -25.83 -11.62
N ALA A 418 -15.09 -26.40 -12.82
CA ALA A 418 -15.96 -27.51 -13.15
C ALA A 418 -15.27 -28.91 -12.98
N GLU A 419 -13.94 -28.93 -12.81
CA GLU A 419 -13.22 -30.16 -12.48
C GLU A 419 -13.39 -30.43 -10.97
N PRO A 420 -13.90 -31.62 -10.56
CA PRO A 420 -14.21 -31.96 -9.18
C PRO A 420 -12.98 -32.06 -8.27
#